data_61621bd48b2317bdca98806352e53f85
#
_entry.id   61621bd48b2317bdca98806352e53f85
#
_cell.length_a   1.000
_cell.length_b   1.000
_cell.length_c   1.000
_cell.angle_alpha   90.00
_cell.angle_beta   90.00
_cell.angle_gamma   90.00
#
_symmetry.space_group_name_H-M   'P 1'
#
loop_
_entity.id
_entity.type
_entity.pdbx_description
1 polymer ?
#
loop_
_entity_poly.entity_id
_entity_poly.type
_entity_poly.pdbx_seq_one_letter_code
_entity_poly.pdbx_strand_id
1 'polypeptide(L)'
;REQIILNEVLIKEYIDKEYTKFNENTSIEQAITQLKKDRNTEGYIVSKENKYLGKVNLIDLIKVNNKEIKKCTIKNPIVIDPNSNLLEVIKTLSDFVGESIPIVSKKTKEMYGIISENDVLAAYLKISEEINQIEKH
;
A
#
# COMPACT_ATOMS: atom_id res chain seq x y z
N ARG A 1 16.93 -13.93 -16.65
CA ARG A 1 16.23 -13.09 -17.65
C ARG A 1 14.96 -12.46 -17.09
N GLU A 2 14.14 -13.25 -16.43
CA GLU A 2 12.91 -12.75 -15.77
C GLU A 2 13.23 -11.68 -14.74
N GLN A 3 14.25 -11.86 -13.92
CA GLN A 3 14.69 -10.88 -12.93
C GLN A 3 15.13 -9.57 -13.56
N ILE A 4 15.79 -9.61 -14.71
CA ILE A 4 16.24 -8.42 -15.42
C ILE A 4 15.02 -7.62 -15.89
N ILE A 5 14.01 -8.28 -16.42
CA ILE A 5 12.77 -7.63 -16.87
C ILE A 5 12.01 -7.01 -15.70
N LEU A 6 11.91 -7.73 -14.57
CA LEU A 6 11.25 -7.22 -13.36
C LEU A 6 11.94 -5.99 -12.80
N ASN A 7 13.27 -5.88 -12.95
CA ASN A 7 14.02 -4.67 -12.56
C ASN A 7 13.64 -3.45 -13.39
N GLU A 8 13.18 -3.64 -14.61
CA GLU A 8 12.81 -2.55 -15.52
C GLU A 8 11.36 -2.09 -15.34
N VAL A 9 10.52 -2.89 -14.69
CA VAL A 9 9.11 -2.56 -14.48
C VAL A 9 8.96 -1.69 -13.24
N LEU A 10 8.51 -0.46 -13.43
CA LEU A 10 8.28 0.47 -12.33
C LEU A 10 6.91 0.23 -11.70
N ILE A 11 6.86 0.33 -10.38
CA ILE A 11 5.65 0.12 -9.60
C ILE A 11 4.56 1.15 -9.91
N LYS A 12 4.92 2.30 -10.46
CA LYS A 12 3.98 3.39 -10.79
C LYS A 12 2.79 2.94 -11.64
N GLU A 13 2.98 1.95 -12.51
CA GLU A 13 1.93 1.45 -13.39
C GLU A 13 0.86 0.64 -12.65
N TYR A 14 1.15 0.22 -11.42
CA TYR A 14 0.30 -0.68 -10.64
C TYR A 14 -0.24 -0.06 -9.37
N ILE A 15 -0.10 1.26 -9.21
CA ILE A 15 -0.58 1.97 -8.03
C ILE A 15 -2.10 2.10 -8.10
N ASP A 16 -2.76 1.65 -7.03
CA ASP A 16 -4.19 1.85 -6.85
C ASP A 16 -4.40 3.16 -6.09
N LYS A 17 -5.17 4.06 -6.67
CA LYS A 17 -5.48 5.35 -6.07
C LYS A 17 -6.77 5.35 -5.26
N GLU A 18 -7.50 4.25 -5.29
CA GLU A 18 -8.72 4.08 -4.51
C GLU A 18 -8.43 3.34 -3.21
N TYR A 19 -8.47 4.04 -2.11
CA TYR A 19 -8.23 3.50 -0.78
C TYR A 19 -8.87 4.42 0.25
N THR A 20 -9.06 3.91 1.47
CA THR A 20 -9.66 4.70 2.54
C THR A 20 -8.62 5.64 3.15
N LYS A 21 -8.93 6.95 3.15
CA LYS A 21 -8.07 8.00 3.70
C LYS A 21 -8.74 8.71 4.86
N PHE A 22 -7.92 9.11 5.82
CA PHE A 22 -8.33 9.92 6.96
C PHE A 22 -7.36 11.07 7.14
N ASN A 23 -7.81 12.18 7.73
CA ASN A 23 -6.92 13.21 8.23
C ASN A 23 -6.57 12.93 9.70
N GLU A 24 -5.65 13.72 10.26
CA GLU A 24 -5.18 13.56 11.64
C GLU A 24 -6.27 13.72 12.70
N ASN A 25 -7.32 14.46 12.36
CA ASN A 25 -8.39 14.82 13.28
C ASN A 25 -9.61 13.92 13.15
N THR A 26 -9.59 12.94 12.26
CA THR A 26 -10.66 11.98 12.13
C THR A 26 -10.82 11.20 13.42
N SER A 27 -12.03 11.14 13.96
CA SER A 27 -12.28 10.33 15.16
C SER A 27 -12.20 8.83 14.81
N ILE A 28 -11.90 8.02 15.82
CA ILE A 28 -11.87 6.56 15.64
C ILE A 28 -13.23 6.06 15.17
N GLU A 29 -14.32 6.59 15.70
CA GLU A 29 -15.67 6.24 15.31
C GLU A 29 -15.95 6.54 13.84
N GLN A 30 -15.55 7.75 13.39
CA GLN A 30 -15.68 8.14 11.97
C GLN A 30 -14.84 7.24 11.07
N ALA A 31 -13.64 6.89 11.50
CA ALA A 31 -12.75 6.02 10.75
C ALA A 31 -13.34 4.61 10.60
N ILE A 32 -13.87 4.04 11.68
CA ILE A 32 -14.53 2.73 11.65
C ILE A 32 -15.72 2.76 10.69
N THR A 33 -16.55 3.78 10.76
CA THR A 33 -17.70 3.93 9.87
C THR A 33 -17.27 3.99 8.40
N GLN A 34 -16.23 4.76 8.11
CA GLN A 34 -15.74 4.90 6.73
C GLN A 34 -15.14 3.60 6.20
N LEU A 35 -14.36 2.89 7.03
CA LEU A 35 -13.78 1.60 6.64
C LEU A 35 -14.88 0.58 6.32
N LYS A 36 -15.92 0.51 7.14
CA LYS A 36 -17.05 -0.38 6.90
C LYS A 36 -17.79 -0.02 5.63
N LYS A 37 -18.02 1.26 5.38
CA LYS A 37 -18.67 1.75 4.18
C LYS A 37 -17.87 1.39 2.93
N ASP A 38 -16.56 1.57 2.98
CA ASP A 38 -15.66 1.29 1.88
C ASP A 38 -15.36 -0.21 1.73
N ARG A 39 -15.77 -1.02 2.70
CA ARG A 39 -15.45 -2.46 2.78
C ARG A 39 -13.94 -2.72 2.79
N ASN A 40 -13.20 -1.86 3.46
CA ASN A 40 -11.76 -1.98 3.64
C ASN A 40 -11.45 -2.29 5.10
N THR A 41 -10.44 -3.12 5.33
CA THR A 41 -9.93 -3.41 6.67
C THR A 41 -8.77 -2.51 7.05
N GLU A 42 -8.19 -1.82 6.09
CA GLU A 42 -7.04 -0.93 6.28
C GLU A 42 -7.33 0.46 5.72
N GLY A 43 -6.82 1.47 6.42
CA GLY A 43 -6.94 2.86 6.00
C GLY A 43 -5.64 3.62 6.26
N TYR A 44 -5.54 4.81 5.69
CA TYR A 44 -4.31 5.59 5.71
C TYR A 44 -4.57 7.01 6.17
N ILE A 45 -3.73 7.47 7.09
CA ILE A 45 -3.78 8.84 7.60
C ILE A 45 -2.85 9.68 6.74
N VAL A 46 -3.37 10.75 6.16
CA VAL A 46 -2.60 11.70 5.37
C VAL A 46 -2.84 13.13 5.85
N SER A 47 -1.83 13.99 5.72
CA SER A 47 -1.95 15.40 6.06
C SER A 47 -2.67 16.17 4.95
N LYS A 48 -2.91 17.46 5.18
CA LYS A 48 -3.48 18.36 4.17
C LYS A 48 -2.60 18.48 2.94
N GLU A 49 -1.29 18.34 3.11
CA GLU A 49 -0.32 18.38 2.02
C GLU A 49 -0.10 17.01 1.39
N ASN A 50 -1.00 16.06 1.67
CA ASN A 50 -0.93 14.70 1.17
C ASN A 50 0.31 13.91 1.64
N LYS A 51 0.83 14.24 2.82
CA LYS A 51 1.94 13.51 3.42
C LYS A 51 1.43 12.28 4.16
N TYR A 52 2.09 11.15 3.97
CA TYR A 52 1.76 9.92 4.68
C TYR A 52 2.10 10.03 6.17
N LEU A 53 1.13 9.75 7.02
CA LEU A 53 1.28 9.82 8.48
C LEU A 53 1.16 8.46 9.16
N GLY A 54 0.55 7.49 8.52
CA GLY A 54 0.45 6.16 9.07
C GLY A 54 -0.67 5.32 8.48
N LYS A 55 -0.65 4.06 8.82
CA LYS A 55 -1.65 3.06 8.42
C LYS A 55 -2.38 2.57 9.65
N VAL A 56 -3.68 2.39 9.54
CA VAL A 56 -4.52 1.86 10.62
C VAL A 56 -5.26 0.62 10.14
N ASN A 57 -5.56 -0.26 11.08
CA ASN A 57 -6.30 -1.50 10.84
C ASN A 57 -7.63 -1.43 11.58
N LEU A 58 -8.71 -1.84 10.91
CA LEU A 58 -10.07 -1.78 11.47
C LEU A 58 -10.18 -2.51 12.83
N ILE A 59 -9.58 -3.70 12.94
CA ILE A 59 -9.67 -4.48 14.18
C ILE A 59 -8.99 -3.73 15.34
N ASP A 60 -7.84 -3.12 15.08
CA ASP A 60 -7.13 -2.34 16.09
C ASP A 60 -7.96 -1.12 16.51
N LEU A 61 -8.62 -0.45 15.58
CA LEU A 61 -9.48 0.69 15.89
C LEU A 61 -10.67 0.29 16.75
N ILE A 62 -11.26 -0.87 16.49
CA ILE A 62 -12.39 -1.39 17.29
C ILE A 62 -11.97 -1.67 18.72
N LYS A 63 -10.73 -2.12 18.95
CA LYS A 63 -10.21 -2.49 20.27
C LYS A 63 -9.82 -1.29 21.14
N VAL A 64 -9.57 -0.12 20.56
CA VAL A 64 -9.09 1.03 21.32
C VAL A 64 -10.24 1.89 21.81
N ASN A 65 -10.05 2.50 22.99
CA ASN A 65 -10.98 3.46 23.56
C ASN A 65 -10.24 4.77 23.86
N ASN A 66 -10.85 5.89 23.50
CA ASN A 66 -10.39 7.23 23.89
C ASN A 66 -8.95 7.56 23.41
N LYS A 67 -8.54 7.06 22.25
CA LYS A 67 -7.25 7.41 21.65
C LYS A 67 -7.45 8.23 20.38
N GLU A 68 -6.47 9.06 20.09
CA GLU A 68 -6.41 9.75 18.80
C GLU A 68 -6.02 8.74 17.72
N ILE A 69 -6.57 8.90 16.53
CA ILE A 69 -6.33 7.96 15.42
C ILE A 69 -4.84 7.82 15.09
N LYS A 70 -4.07 8.89 15.16
CA LYS A 70 -2.63 8.87 14.89
C LYS A 70 -1.82 8.02 15.87
N LYS A 71 -2.37 7.73 17.05
CA LYS A 71 -1.75 6.84 18.04
C LYS A 71 -2.08 5.37 17.80
N CYS A 72 -2.97 5.09 16.87
CA CYS A 72 -3.41 3.73 16.53
C CYS A 72 -2.71 3.19 15.29
N THR A 73 -1.71 3.89 14.77
CA THR A 73 -0.99 3.47 13.56
C THR A 73 -0.14 2.23 13.80
N ILE A 74 0.01 1.44 12.75
CA ILE A 74 0.84 0.24 12.78
C ILE A 74 2.30 0.63 12.99
N LYS A 75 2.98 -0.07 13.89
CA LYS A 75 4.40 0.13 14.17
C LYS A 75 5.25 -0.52 13.08
N ASN A 76 6.39 0.10 12.77
CA ASN A 76 7.33 -0.39 11.76
C ASN A 76 6.64 -0.66 10.41
N PRO A 77 5.93 0.33 9.87
CA PRO A 77 5.19 0.12 8.63
C PRO A 77 6.14 -0.11 7.46
N ILE A 78 5.73 -1.01 6.56
CA ILE A 78 6.40 -1.18 5.28
C ILE A 78 5.83 -0.15 4.32
N VAL A 79 6.71 0.65 3.70
CA VAL A 79 6.33 1.60 2.66
C VAL A 79 7.20 1.36 1.43
N ILE A 80 6.67 1.66 0.25
CA ILE A 80 7.37 1.48 -1.01
C ILE A 80 7.45 2.83 -1.71
N ASP A 81 8.65 3.16 -2.21
CA ASP A 81 8.85 4.40 -2.98
C ASP A 81 8.27 4.23 -4.39
N PRO A 82 7.63 5.26 -4.97
CA PRO A 82 7.03 5.15 -6.30
C PRO A 82 8.05 4.88 -7.42
N ASN A 83 9.33 5.09 -7.18
CA ASN A 83 10.38 4.79 -8.13
C ASN A 83 10.96 3.38 -7.97
N SER A 84 10.44 2.59 -7.05
CA SER A 84 10.82 1.19 -6.88
C SER A 84 10.38 0.36 -8.09
N ASN A 85 11.16 -0.65 -8.41
CA ASN A 85 10.78 -1.60 -9.45
C ASN A 85 10.03 -2.80 -8.86
N LEU A 86 9.40 -3.57 -9.72
CA LEU A 86 8.56 -4.70 -9.32
C LEU A 86 9.36 -5.76 -8.56
N LEU A 87 10.62 -6.01 -8.93
CA LEU A 87 11.44 -7.00 -8.23
C LEU A 87 11.69 -6.61 -6.78
N GLU A 88 11.98 -5.33 -6.52
CA GLU A 88 12.15 -4.81 -5.16
C GLU A 88 10.89 -5.02 -4.31
N VAL A 89 9.74 -4.76 -4.91
CA VAL A 89 8.44 -4.94 -4.24
C VAL A 89 8.20 -6.41 -3.91
N ILE A 90 8.46 -7.30 -4.84
CA ILE A 90 8.31 -8.75 -4.62
C ILE A 90 9.18 -9.21 -3.45
N LYS A 91 10.42 -8.75 -3.38
CA LYS A 91 11.32 -9.08 -2.28
C LYS A 91 10.81 -8.55 -0.93
N THR A 92 10.16 -7.40 -0.94
CA THR A 92 9.58 -6.81 0.27
C THR A 92 8.40 -7.62 0.81
N LEU A 93 7.64 -8.29 -0.06
CA LEU A 93 6.46 -9.05 0.33
C LEU A 93 6.74 -10.19 1.29
N SER A 94 7.95 -10.73 1.32
CA SER A 94 8.29 -11.83 2.23
C SER A 94 8.15 -11.45 3.71
N ASP A 95 8.31 -10.16 4.02
CA ASP A 95 8.23 -9.63 5.39
C ASP A 95 6.93 -8.89 5.66
N PHE A 96 6.02 -8.88 4.68
CA PHE A 96 4.80 -8.09 4.75
C PHE A 96 3.66 -8.87 5.40
N VAL A 97 2.96 -8.20 6.34
CA VAL A 97 1.72 -8.69 6.93
C VAL A 97 0.67 -7.59 6.76
N GLY A 98 -0.41 -7.91 6.04
CA GLY A 98 -1.48 -6.95 5.77
C GLY A 98 -2.06 -7.15 4.37
N GLU A 99 -2.98 -6.28 3.97
CA GLU A 99 -3.66 -6.37 2.68
C GLU A 99 -3.09 -5.43 1.63
N SER A 100 -2.56 -4.30 2.06
CA SER A 100 -2.03 -3.27 1.16
C SER A 100 -0.78 -2.62 1.71
N ILE A 101 0.01 -2.07 0.80
CA ILE A 101 1.26 -1.37 1.14
C ILE A 101 1.15 0.05 0.58
N PRO A 102 1.43 1.09 1.39
CA PRO A 102 1.38 2.46 0.89
C PRO A 102 2.59 2.77 0.01
N ILE A 103 2.33 3.48 -1.07
CA ILE A 103 3.35 3.99 -1.98
C ILE A 103 3.63 5.44 -1.59
N VAL A 104 4.81 5.68 -1.04
CA VAL A 104 5.17 6.94 -0.42
C VAL A 104 6.57 7.37 -0.88
N SER A 105 6.71 8.61 -1.32
CA SER A 105 8.01 9.15 -1.69
C SER A 105 8.94 9.21 -0.49
N LYS A 106 10.12 8.66 -0.61
CA LYS A 106 11.15 8.74 0.44
C LYS A 106 11.62 10.17 0.64
N LYS A 107 11.61 10.98 -0.41
CA LYS A 107 12.08 12.36 -0.36
C LYS A 107 11.05 13.32 0.24
N THR A 108 9.82 13.26 -0.27
CA THR A 108 8.77 14.23 0.09
C THR A 108 7.80 13.73 1.12
N LYS A 109 7.74 12.41 1.35
CA LYS A 109 6.74 11.74 2.18
C LYS A 109 5.34 11.81 1.62
N GLU A 110 5.19 12.29 0.39
CA GLU A 110 3.90 12.33 -0.29
C GLU A 110 3.40 10.92 -0.59
N MET A 111 2.10 10.70 -0.35
CA MET A 111 1.45 9.42 -0.64
C MET A 111 0.85 9.44 -2.03
N TYR A 112 1.17 8.44 -2.84
CA TYR A 112 0.69 8.32 -4.21
C TYR A 112 -0.45 7.31 -4.37
N GLY A 113 -0.58 6.39 -3.46
CA GLY A 113 -1.59 5.35 -3.51
C GLY A 113 -1.15 4.13 -2.72
N ILE A 114 -1.74 3.00 -3.06
CA ILE A 114 -1.41 1.71 -2.43
C ILE A 114 -1.17 0.66 -3.50
N ILE A 115 -0.59 -0.46 -3.07
CA ILE A 115 -0.54 -1.67 -3.88
C ILE A 115 -0.89 -2.85 -2.97
N SER A 116 -1.68 -3.79 -3.49
CA SER A 116 -1.99 -5.01 -2.77
C SER A 116 -1.07 -6.15 -3.19
N GLU A 117 -0.95 -7.15 -2.33
CA GLU A 117 -0.21 -8.37 -2.67
C GLU A 117 -0.77 -9.02 -3.94
N ASN A 118 -2.10 -9.04 -4.08
CA ASN A 118 -2.76 -9.57 -5.28
C ASN A 118 -2.38 -8.80 -6.54
N ASP A 119 -2.27 -7.46 -6.46
CA ASP A 119 -1.87 -6.63 -7.59
C ASP A 119 -0.44 -6.96 -8.03
N VAL A 120 0.46 -7.14 -7.07
CA VAL A 120 1.85 -7.52 -7.34
C VAL A 120 1.91 -8.88 -8.02
N LEU A 121 1.16 -9.85 -7.48
CA LEU A 121 1.10 -11.19 -8.06
C LEU A 121 0.57 -11.16 -9.49
N ALA A 122 -0.51 -10.40 -9.73
CA ALA A 122 -1.10 -10.26 -11.06
C ALA A 122 -0.10 -9.64 -12.05
N ALA A 123 0.63 -8.62 -11.63
CA ALA A 123 1.67 -7.99 -12.44
C ALA A 123 2.80 -8.99 -12.77
N TYR A 124 3.25 -9.73 -11.78
CA TYR A 124 4.27 -10.77 -11.97
C TYR A 124 3.83 -11.83 -12.98
N LEU A 125 2.62 -12.35 -12.84
CA LEU A 125 2.09 -13.39 -13.73
C LEU A 125 1.95 -12.89 -15.16
N LYS A 126 1.50 -11.65 -15.34
CA LYS A 126 1.40 -11.05 -16.67
C LYS A 126 2.76 -10.93 -17.35
N ILE A 127 3.76 -10.48 -16.62
CA ILE A 127 5.12 -10.34 -17.16
C ILE A 127 5.73 -11.71 -17.47
N SER A 128 5.55 -12.68 -16.60
CA SER A 128 6.00 -14.07 -16.83
C SER A 128 5.37 -14.67 -18.09
N GLU A 129 4.08 -14.41 -18.30
CA GLU A 129 3.38 -14.87 -19.50
C GLU A 129 3.92 -14.22 -20.77
N GLU A 130 4.18 -12.92 -20.73
CA GLU A 130 4.78 -12.20 -21.86
C GLU A 130 6.17 -12.73 -22.20
N ILE A 131 7.00 -13.02 -21.20
CA ILE A 131 8.33 -13.61 -21.38
C ILE A 131 8.20 -14.99 -22.06
N ASN A 132 7.29 -15.83 -21.59
CA ASN A 132 7.07 -17.16 -22.15
C ASN A 132 6.64 -17.10 -23.61
N GLN A 133 5.80 -16.13 -23.98
CA GLN A 133 5.38 -15.95 -25.36
C GLN A 133 6.56 -15.51 -26.25
N ILE A 134 7.43 -14.64 -25.78
CA ILE A 134 8.61 -14.20 -26.50
C ILE A 134 9.57 -15.37 -26.71
N GLU A 135 9.76 -16.23 -25.72
CA GLU A 135 10.67 -17.37 -25.79
C GLU A 135 10.18 -18.51 -26.68
N LYS A 136 8.87 -18.57 -26.95
CA LYS A 136 8.28 -19.56 -27.88
C LYS A 136 8.44 -19.18 -29.35
N HIS A 137 8.76 -17.95 -29.62
CA HIS A 137 8.97 -17.43 -30.98
C HIS A 137 10.45 -17.21 -31.25
#